data_d88abb3a0315065be54205b723504691
#
_entry.id   d88abb3a0315065be54205b723504691
#
_cell.length_a   1.000
_cell.length_b   1.000
_cell.length_c   1.000
_cell.angle_alpha   90.00
_cell.angle_beta   90.00
_cell.angle_gamma   90.00
#
_symmetry.space_group_name_H-M   'P 1'
#
loop_
_entity.id
_entity.type
_entity.pdbx_description
1 polymer ?
#
loop_
_entity_poly.entity_id
_entity_poly.type
_entity_poly.pdbx_seq_one_letter_code
_entity_poly.pdbx_strand_id
1 'polypeptide(L)'
;ISILGAGSWSTAIASLLAENHNVLMYARNKDDVDYINKNHKNRRYLKDFDLSTNIRATNNLEELFKNRFIVNGIPTQSVRSVIKQFKPFISKDNTFINLSKGLELDSHKRISEIFYDELGDDISFAVLSGPSHAEEVIKQMPTAVVAASCDIGLSKEIQKIFNSDWFRVYSSTDVIGVELGGAIKNTLAFGIGMLDGLGYGDNTKAAVITRGISEMSKLLVTYNANPNTINGLAGVGDLIVTS
;
A
#
# COMPACT_ATOMS: atom_id res chain seq x y z
N ILE A 1 -1.49 -7.97 14.36
CA ILE A 1 -1.72 -7.06 13.23
C ILE A 1 -2.79 -7.65 12.34
N SER A 2 -3.71 -6.82 11.84
CA SER A 2 -4.74 -7.26 10.89
C SER A 2 -4.46 -6.71 9.49
N ILE A 3 -4.82 -7.49 8.45
CA ILE A 3 -4.71 -7.06 7.05
C ILE A 3 -6.07 -7.21 6.37
N LEU A 4 -6.59 -6.10 5.87
CA LEU A 4 -7.79 -6.03 5.04
C LEU A 4 -7.44 -6.41 3.59
N GLY A 5 -7.82 -7.63 3.19
CA GLY A 5 -7.59 -8.15 1.86
C GLY A 5 -6.56 -9.29 1.82
N ALA A 6 -6.68 -10.14 0.81
CA ALA A 6 -5.82 -11.29 0.56
C ALA A 6 -5.31 -11.31 -0.89
N GLY A 7 -5.06 -10.12 -1.46
CA GLY A 7 -4.42 -9.97 -2.78
C GLY A 7 -2.92 -10.24 -2.73
N SER A 8 -2.22 -10.17 -3.87
CA SER A 8 -0.76 -10.41 -3.95
C SER A 8 0.00 -9.56 -2.94
N TRP A 9 -0.22 -8.23 -2.96
CA TRP A 9 0.49 -7.31 -2.08
C TRP A 9 0.17 -7.52 -0.60
N SER A 10 -1.11 -7.71 -0.24
CA SER A 10 -1.52 -8.07 1.12
C SER A 10 -0.88 -9.35 1.61
N THR A 11 -0.76 -10.37 0.74
CA THR A 11 -0.14 -11.66 1.07
C THR A 11 1.37 -11.52 1.29
N ALA A 12 2.06 -10.74 0.46
CA ALA A 12 3.49 -10.47 0.63
C ALA A 12 3.78 -9.71 1.93
N ILE A 13 2.99 -8.69 2.24
CA ILE A 13 3.08 -7.95 3.51
C ILE A 13 2.71 -8.82 4.72
N ALA A 14 1.74 -9.72 4.58
CA ALA A 14 1.43 -10.68 5.64
C ALA A 14 2.65 -11.57 5.96
N SER A 15 3.35 -12.04 4.92
CA SER A 15 4.55 -12.87 5.09
C SER A 15 5.69 -12.10 5.74
N LEU A 16 5.93 -10.85 5.36
CA LEU A 16 6.91 -9.97 6.01
C LEU A 16 6.58 -9.79 7.50
N LEU A 17 5.36 -9.39 7.82
CA LEU A 17 4.94 -9.12 9.20
C LEU A 17 4.94 -10.39 10.06
N ALA A 18 4.68 -11.54 9.45
CA ALA A 18 4.63 -12.82 10.15
C ALA A 18 6.00 -13.33 10.62
N GLU A 19 7.11 -12.69 10.20
CA GLU A 19 8.44 -12.97 10.75
C GLU A 19 8.50 -12.65 12.25
N ASN A 20 7.81 -11.60 12.71
CA ASN A 20 7.86 -11.14 14.09
C ASN A 20 6.49 -10.94 14.76
N HIS A 21 5.39 -11.13 14.04
CA HIS A 21 4.04 -10.87 14.55
C HIS A 21 3.04 -11.95 14.16
N ASN A 22 1.98 -12.09 14.96
CA ASN A 22 0.79 -12.81 14.54
C ASN A 22 -0.03 -11.92 13.60
N VAL A 23 -0.39 -12.43 12.44
CA VAL A 23 -1.11 -11.72 11.39
C VAL A 23 -2.48 -12.35 11.16
N LEU A 24 -3.52 -11.52 11.22
CA LEU A 24 -4.89 -11.89 10.87
C LEU A 24 -5.24 -11.27 9.51
N MET A 25 -5.41 -12.10 8.49
CA MET A 25 -5.68 -11.67 7.12
C MET A 25 -7.16 -11.87 6.77
N TYR A 26 -7.81 -10.82 6.29
CA TYR A 26 -9.19 -10.91 5.82
C TYR A 26 -9.28 -11.38 4.38
N ALA A 27 -10.02 -12.44 4.15
CA ALA A 27 -10.43 -12.88 2.83
C ALA A 27 -11.95 -12.99 2.75
N ARG A 28 -12.54 -12.37 1.73
CA ARG A 28 -14.00 -12.31 1.57
C ARG A 28 -14.66 -13.68 1.38
N ASN A 29 -13.96 -14.58 0.68
CA ASN A 29 -14.47 -15.91 0.39
C ASN A 29 -14.05 -16.90 1.48
N LYS A 30 -15.03 -17.60 2.07
CA LYS A 30 -14.80 -18.60 3.11
C LYS A 30 -13.90 -19.74 2.64
N ASP A 31 -14.04 -20.19 1.40
CA ASP A 31 -13.19 -21.26 0.85
C ASP A 31 -11.72 -20.85 0.78
N ASP A 32 -11.42 -19.55 0.53
CA ASP A 32 -10.05 -19.05 0.55
C ASP A 32 -9.51 -18.98 1.97
N VAL A 33 -10.36 -18.59 2.94
CA VAL A 33 -10.03 -18.62 4.38
C VAL A 33 -9.67 -20.03 4.85
N ASP A 34 -10.55 -20.99 4.55
CA ASP A 34 -10.36 -22.40 4.95
C ASP A 34 -9.10 -22.98 4.28
N TYR A 35 -8.84 -22.63 3.01
CA TYR A 35 -7.65 -23.07 2.29
C TYR A 35 -6.37 -22.50 2.89
N ILE A 36 -6.33 -21.18 3.18
CA ILE A 36 -5.16 -20.53 3.80
C ILE A 36 -4.87 -21.16 5.18
N ASN A 37 -5.89 -21.30 6.02
CA ASN A 37 -5.72 -21.84 7.37
C ASN A 37 -5.31 -23.30 7.39
N LYS A 38 -5.73 -24.10 6.42
CA LYS A 38 -5.41 -25.54 6.33
C LYS A 38 -4.06 -25.80 5.67
N ASN A 39 -3.76 -25.07 4.60
CA ASN A 39 -2.64 -25.40 3.71
C ASN A 39 -1.47 -24.42 3.85
N HIS A 40 -1.64 -23.33 4.61
CA HIS A 40 -0.66 -22.24 4.70
C HIS A 40 -0.19 -21.76 3.32
N LYS A 41 -1.15 -21.57 2.39
CA LYS A 41 -0.94 -21.09 1.02
C LYS A 41 -2.09 -20.19 0.58
N ASN A 42 -1.80 -19.19 -0.24
CA ASN A 42 -2.84 -18.44 -0.94
C ASN A 42 -3.03 -19.01 -2.35
N ARG A 43 -4.12 -19.78 -2.58
CA ARG A 43 -4.37 -20.45 -3.87
C ARG A 43 -4.63 -19.52 -5.05
N ARG A 44 -4.94 -18.23 -4.79
CA ARG A 44 -5.24 -17.24 -5.83
C ARG A 44 -4.03 -16.39 -6.19
N TYR A 45 -3.23 -16.06 -5.20
CA TYR A 45 -2.13 -15.11 -5.33
C TYR A 45 -0.86 -15.69 -4.71
N LEU A 46 0.27 -15.53 -5.38
CA LEU A 46 1.57 -16.03 -4.90
C LEU A 46 1.53 -17.53 -4.55
N LYS A 47 0.93 -18.33 -5.43
CA LYS A 47 0.53 -19.74 -5.21
C LYS A 47 1.70 -20.67 -4.84
N ASP A 48 2.90 -20.32 -5.30
CA ASP A 48 4.11 -21.14 -5.16
C ASP A 48 4.82 -20.91 -3.82
N PHE A 49 4.29 -20.02 -2.98
CA PHE A 49 4.90 -19.65 -1.70
C PHE A 49 4.11 -20.21 -0.53
N ASP A 50 4.84 -20.78 0.44
CA ASP A 50 4.29 -21.17 1.72
C ASP A 50 4.15 -19.95 2.64
N LEU A 51 3.05 -19.87 3.35
CA LEU A 51 2.78 -18.82 4.33
C LEU A 51 3.17 -19.30 5.73
N SER A 52 3.67 -18.41 6.55
CA SER A 52 3.98 -18.72 7.97
C SER A 52 2.73 -19.18 8.72
N THR A 53 2.92 -20.10 9.68
CA THR A 53 1.86 -20.50 10.63
C THR A 53 1.38 -19.36 11.53
N ASN A 54 2.14 -18.25 11.60
CA ASN A 54 1.73 -17.02 12.26
C ASN A 54 0.65 -16.24 11.49
N ILE A 55 0.31 -16.67 10.25
CA ILE A 55 -0.76 -16.09 9.45
C ILE A 55 -2.03 -16.94 9.60
N ARG A 56 -3.08 -16.31 10.09
CA ARG A 56 -4.44 -16.86 10.11
C ARG A 56 -5.35 -16.02 9.22
N ALA A 57 -6.21 -16.65 8.46
CA ALA A 57 -7.22 -15.95 7.66
C ALA A 57 -8.59 -15.98 8.38
N THR A 58 -9.41 -14.96 8.10
CA THR A 58 -10.80 -14.87 8.55
C THR A 58 -11.67 -14.20 7.49
N ASN A 59 -12.96 -14.51 7.47
CA ASN A 59 -13.99 -13.76 6.74
C ASN A 59 -14.90 -12.94 7.67
N ASN A 60 -14.56 -12.85 8.94
CA ASN A 60 -15.25 -12.00 9.90
C ASN A 60 -14.51 -10.66 10.05
N LEU A 61 -15.13 -9.57 9.58
CA LEU A 61 -14.55 -8.22 9.68
C LEU A 61 -14.35 -7.76 11.12
N GLU A 62 -15.25 -8.09 12.03
CA GLU A 62 -15.16 -7.68 13.44
C GLU A 62 -13.85 -8.15 14.11
N GLU A 63 -13.39 -9.35 13.77
CA GLU A 63 -12.16 -9.89 14.35
C GLU A 63 -10.92 -9.03 14.06
N LEU A 64 -10.88 -8.35 12.90
CA LEU A 64 -9.75 -7.52 12.50
C LEU A 64 -9.54 -6.35 13.46
N PHE A 65 -10.64 -5.75 13.92
CA PHE A 65 -10.61 -4.52 14.73
C PHE A 65 -10.30 -4.74 16.21
N LYS A 66 -10.09 -6.00 16.61
CA LYS A 66 -9.51 -6.36 17.91
C LYS A 66 -7.99 -6.09 17.96
N ASN A 67 -7.35 -5.92 16.83
CA ASN A 67 -5.93 -5.56 16.72
C ASN A 67 -5.79 -4.04 16.55
N ARG A 68 -4.73 -3.47 17.10
CA ARG A 68 -4.44 -2.04 16.97
C ARG A 68 -4.13 -1.65 15.52
N PHE A 69 -3.25 -2.38 14.84
CA PHE A 69 -2.81 -2.06 13.49
C PHE A 69 -3.64 -2.79 12.44
N ILE A 70 -4.28 -2.00 11.57
CA ILE A 70 -5.14 -2.45 10.47
C ILE A 70 -4.50 -2.02 9.14
N VAL A 71 -3.93 -2.96 8.43
CA VAL A 71 -3.28 -2.73 7.13
C VAL A 71 -4.32 -2.85 6.03
N ASN A 72 -4.57 -1.76 5.30
CA ASN A 72 -5.51 -1.72 4.18
C ASN A 72 -4.82 -2.09 2.87
N GLY A 73 -5.13 -3.28 2.33
CA GLY A 73 -4.60 -3.77 1.04
C GLY A 73 -5.69 -4.14 0.04
N ILE A 74 -6.85 -3.48 0.11
CA ILE A 74 -7.97 -3.68 -0.83
C ILE A 74 -7.86 -2.71 -2.02
N PRO A 75 -8.47 -3.03 -3.19
CA PRO A 75 -8.47 -2.14 -4.34
C PRO A 75 -9.09 -0.78 -4.00
N THR A 76 -8.48 0.30 -4.49
CA THR A 76 -8.85 1.71 -4.23
C THR A 76 -10.35 1.96 -4.37
N GLN A 77 -10.97 1.49 -5.45
CA GLN A 77 -12.39 1.71 -5.73
C GLN A 77 -13.34 0.97 -4.77
N SER A 78 -12.81 0.05 -3.97
CA SER A 78 -13.58 -0.67 -2.95
C SER A 78 -13.42 -0.09 -1.55
N VAL A 79 -12.47 0.82 -1.32
CA VAL A 79 -12.11 1.32 0.03
C VAL A 79 -13.31 1.90 0.74
N ARG A 80 -14.00 2.87 0.14
CA ARG A 80 -15.16 3.54 0.76
C ARG A 80 -16.27 2.55 1.15
N SER A 81 -16.61 1.65 0.25
CA SER A 81 -17.68 0.68 0.49
C SER A 81 -17.33 -0.31 1.60
N VAL A 82 -16.06 -0.69 1.72
CA VAL A 82 -15.58 -1.58 2.78
C VAL A 82 -15.48 -0.85 4.11
N ILE A 83 -15.03 0.43 4.13
CA ILE A 83 -15.02 1.23 5.36
C ILE A 83 -16.43 1.29 5.98
N LYS A 84 -17.46 1.55 5.17
CA LYS A 84 -18.86 1.56 5.64
C LYS A 84 -19.28 0.26 6.31
N GLN A 85 -18.77 -0.89 5.85
CA GLN A 85 -19.09 -2.18 6.46
C GLN A 85 -18.41 -2.39 7.82
N PHE A 86 -17.17 -1.92 7.98
CA PHE A 86 -16.45 -2.14 9.22
C PHE A 86 -16.53 -0.98 10.22
N LYS A 87 -17.05 0.18 9.82
CA LYS A 87 -17.22 1.34 10.70
C LYS A 87 -17.81 1.03 12.08
N PRO A 88 -18.81 0.12 12.23
CA PRO A 88 -19.36 -0.23 13.54
C PRO A 88 -18.39 -0.94 14.50
N PHE A 89 -17.29 -1.49 13.98
CA PHE A 89 -16.32 -2.30 14.75
C PHE A 89 -15.08 -1.54 15.15
N ILE A 90 -14.94 -0.29 14.70
CA ILE A 90 -13.73 0.52 14.93
C ILE A 90 -13.68 1.00 16.38
N SER A 91 -12.49 0.92 16.98
CA SER A 91 -12.16 1.57 18.24
C SER A 91 -11.20 2.75 18.01
N LYS A 92 -11.08 3.63 19.03
CA LYS A 92 -10.14 4.77 19.01
C LYS A 92 -8.67 4.33 18.98
N ASP A 93 -8.41 3.08 19.36
CA ASP A 93 -7.05 2.52 19.39
C ASP A 93 -6.61 1.98 18.03
N ASN A 94 -7.55 1.86 17.07
CA ASN A 94 -7.20 1.36 15.76
C ASN A 94 -6.35 2.37 14.97
N THR A 95 -5.29 1.88 14.36
CA THR A 95 -4.39 2.62 13.48
C THR A 95 -4.45 2.02 12.08
N PHE A 96 -4.77 2.84 11.09
CA PHE A 96 -4.90 2.40 9.70
C PHE A 96 -3.60 2.64 8.95
N ILE A 97 -3.11 1.59 8.25
CA ILE A 97 -1.91 1.65 7.40
C ILE A 97 -2.34 1.32 5.98
N ASN A 98 -2.36 2.32 5.12
CA ASN A 98 -2.82 2.15 3.74
C ASN A 98 -1.69 1.67 2.81
N LEU A 99 -1.96 0.60 2.08
CA LEU A 99 -1.10 0.07 1.02
C LEU A 99 -1.65 0.35 -0.38
N SER A 100 -2.93 0.76 -0.48
CA SER A 100 -3.62 0.95 -1.76
C SER A 100 -3.14 2.21 -2.44
N LYS A 101 -2.97 2.14 -3.76
CA LYS A 101 -2.51 3.26 -4.60
C LYS A 101 -3.63 3.69 -5.55
N GLY A 102 -3.78 5.00 -5.73
CA GLY A 102 -4.76 5.58 -6.65
C GLY A 102 -5.71 6.56 -6.00
N LEU A 103 -6.60 7.14 -6.81
CA LEU A 103 -7.66 8.04 -6.42
C LEU A 103 -9.02 7.36 -6.63
N GLU A 104 -10.02 7.71 -5.81
CA GLU A 104 -11.41 7.30 -6.03
C GLU A 104 -11.95 7.96 -7.32
N LEU A 105 -12.60 7.20 -8.20
CA LEU A 105 -12.99 7.67 -9.54
C LEU A 105 -13.94 8.87 -9.50
N ASP A 106 -15.02 8.79 -8.73
CA ASP A 106 -16.07 9.81 -8.77
C ASP A 106 -15.69 11.09 -7.99
N SER A 107 -14.98 10.94 -6.88
CA SER A 107 -14.64 12.05 -5.98
C SER A 107 -13.24 12.59 -6.21
N HIS A 108 -12.38 11.87 -6.90
CA HIS A 108 -10.94 12.12 -7.07
C HIS A 108 -10.17 12.21 -5.74
N LYS A 109 -10.74 11.69 -4.65
CA LYS A 109 -10.15 11.72 -3.32
C LYS A 109 -9.03 10.69 -3.18
N ARG A 110 -8.00 11.07 -2.42
CA ARG A 110 -6.96 10.18 -1.93
C ARG A 110 -7.54 9.21 -0.90
N ILE A 111 -6.85 8.10 -0.65
CA ILE A 111 -7.33 7.12 0.32
C ILE A 111 -7.46 7.71 1.73
N SER A 112 -6.50 8.54 2.15
CA SER A 112 -6.58 9.23 3.45
C SER A 112 -7.86 10.08 3.57
N GLU A 113 -8.22 10.83 2.52
CA GLU A 113 -9.44 11.64 2.49
C GLU A 113 -10.70 10.78 2.57
N ILE A 114 -10.71 9.60 1.93
CA ILE A 114 -11.82 8.65 2.05
C ILE A 114 -11.96 8.15 3.49
N PHE A 115 -10.84 7.84 4.15
CA PHE A 115 -10.85 7.41 5.55
C PHE A 115 -11.36 8.53 6.46
N TYR A 116 -10.90 9.77 6.28
CA TYR A 116 -11.37 10.92 7.07
C TYR A 116 -12.85 11.24 6.81
N ASP A 117 -13.33 11.16 5.56
CA ASP A 117 -14.76 11.36 5.24
C ASP A 117 -15.67 10.37 5.98
N GLU A 118 -15.26 9.11 6.02
CA GLU A 118 -16.12 8.04 6.56
C GLU A 118 -15.98 7.89 8.07
N LEU A 119 -14.79 8.16 8.64
CA LEU A 119 -14.49 7.84 10.04
C LEU A 119 -14.25 9.08 10.92
N GLY A 120 -14.07 10.26 10.33
CA GLY A 120 -13.71 11.50 11.01
C GLY A 120 -12.20 11.72 11.11
N ASP A 121 -11.82 12.92 11.55
CA ASP A 121 -10.42 13.39 11.54
C ASP A 121 -9.56 12.84 12.68
N ASP A 122 -10.19 12.24 13.71
CA ASP A 122 -9.51 11.76 14.91
C ASP A 122 -8.84 10.38 14.74
N ILE A 123 -8.86 9.80 13.53
CA ILE A 123 -8.25 8.49 13.28
C ILE A 123 -6.73 8.58 13.12
N SER A 124 -6.05 7.56 13.63
CA SER A 124 -4.62 7.35 13.36
C SER A 124 -4.44 6.72 11.97
N PHE A 125 -3.82 7.46 11.05
CA PHE A 125 -3.64 7.03 9.66
C PHE A 125 -2.20 7.19 9.19
N ALA A 126 -1.75 6.22 8.40
CA ALA A 126 -0.49 6.26 7.67
C ALA A 126 -0.62 5.60 6.31
N VAL A 127 0.28 5.92 5.40
CA VAL A 127 0.43 5.27 4.10
C VAL A 127 1.81 4.64 3.99
N LEU A 128 1.88 3.43 3.42
CA LEU A 128 3.12 2.74 3.05
C LEU A 128 3.18 2.61 1.53
N SER A 129 4.20 3.19 0.90
CA SER A 129 4.34 3.21 -0.57
C SER A 129 5.81 3.21 -0.99
N GLY A 130 6.08 2.77 -2.22
CA GLY A 130 7.42 2.69 -2.80
C GLY A 130 7.53 1.53 -3.79
N PRO A 131 8.73 1.30 -4.38
CA PRO A 131 9.01 0.20 -5.28
C PRO A 131 8.89 -1.13 -4.53
N SER A 132 7.84 -1.89 -4.81
CA SER A 132 7.48 -3.06 -4.00
C SER A 132 6.58 -4.03 -4.75
N HIS A 133 7.16 -4.74 -5.74
CA HIS A 133 6.46 -5.86 -6.38
C HIS A 133 6.25 -7.01 -5.39
N ALA A 134 5.02 -7.50 -5.28
CA ALA A 134 4.65 -8.54 -4.34
C ALA A 134 5.49 -9.82 -4.54
N GLU A 135 5.79 -10.15 -5.78
CA GLU A 135 6.56 -11.31 -6.21
C GLU A 135 8.04 -11.24 -5.78
N GLU A 136 8.58 -10.03 -5.62
CA GLU A 136 9.94 -9.81 -5.12
C GLU A 136 9.96 -9.77 -3.59
N VAL A 137 8.99 -9.09 -3.00
CA VAL A 137 8.87 -8.98 -1.54
C VAL A 137 8.66 -10.36 -0.90
N ILE A 138 7.82 -11.22 -1.48
CA ILE A 138 7.61 -12.58 -0.95
C ILE A 138 8.88 -13.44 -1.04
N LYS A 139 9.79 -13.15 -1.99
CA LYS A 139 11.11 -13.79 -2.12
C LYS A 139 12.18 -13.16 -1.22
N GLN A 140 11.80 -12.23 -0.36
CA GLN A 140 12.71 -11.49 0.51
C GLN A 140 13.82 -10.73 -0.24
N MET A 141 13.52 -10.26 -1.45
CA MET A 141 14.48 -9.43 -2.20
C MET A 141 14.60 -8.05 -1.55
N PRO A 142 15.82 -7.47 -1.53
CA PRO A 142 16.04 -6.15 -0.93
C PRO A 142 15.05 -5.12 -1.46
N THR A 143 14.23 -4.59 -0.58
CA THR A 143 13.14 -3.65 -0.91
C THR A 143 13.20 -2.43 0.01
N ALA A 144 12.93 -1.26 -0.53
CA ALA A 144 12.85 -0.03 0.25
C ALA A 144 11.56 0.73 -0.05
N VAL A 145 10.85 1.14 1.01
CA VAL A 145 9.59 1.88 0.93
C VAL A 145 9.57 3.06 1.91
N VAL A 146 8.55 3.91 1.82
CA VAL A 146 8.31 5.00 2.76
C VAL A 146 7.00 4.80 3.50
N ALA A 147 7.03 4.97 4.82
CA ALA A 147 5.85 5.12 5.65
C ALA A 147 5.64 6.61 5.94
N ALA A 148 4.46 7.15 5.62
CA ALA A 148 4.13 8.55 5.90
C ALA A 148 2.88 8.66 6.77
N SER A 149 2.97 9.54 7.79
CA SER A 149 1.84 9.91 8.65
C SER A 149 2.02 11.38 9.06
N CYS A 150 0.93 12.11 9.25
CA CYS A 150 1.00 13.48 9.81
C CYS A 150 1.68 13.50 11.19
N ASP A 151 1.60 12.39 11.94
CA ASP A 151 2.38 12.17 13.15
C ASP A 151 3.68 11.40 12.82
N ILE A 152 4.81 12.06 12.96
CA ILE A 152 6.13 11.45 12.75
C ILE A 152 6.42 10.31 13.75
N GLY A 153 5.84 10.35 14.93
CA GLY A 153 5.93 9.29 15.93
C GLY A 153 5.31 8.00 15.40
N LEU A 154 4.10 8.11 14.84
CA LEU A 154 3.41 6.99 14.20
C LEU A 154 4.18 6.48 12.98
N SER A 155 4.69 7.37 12.12
CA SER A 155 5.51 6.98 10.97
C SER A 155 6.73 6.16 11.39
N LYS A 156 7.43 6.57 12.46
CA LYS A 156 8.57 5.83 13.02
C LYS A 156 8.18 4.52 13.70
N GLU A 157 6.99 4.45 14.31
CA GLU A 157 6.47 3.20 14.87
C GLU A 157 6.22 2.18 13.75
N ILE A 158 5.56 2.60 12.67
CA ILE A 158 5.33 1.76 11.48
C ILE A 158 6.65 1.34 10.84
N GLN A 159 7.62 2.26 10.74
CA GLN A 159 8.96 1.93 10.28
C GLN A 159 9.55 0.74 11.08
N LYS A 160 9.43 0.74 12.41
CA LYS A 160 9.96 -0.34 13.26
C LYS A 160 9.22 -1.66 13.05
N ILE A 161 7.90 -1.61 12.85
CA ILE A 161 7.05 -2.80 12.68
C ILE A 161 7.35 -3.51 11.34
N PHE A 162 7.60 -2.75 10.27
CA PHE A 162 7.80 -3.29 8.94
C PHE A 162 9.27 -3.49 8.54
N ASN A 163 10.23 -2.91 9.27
CA ASN A 163 11.65 -3.12 8.97
C ASN A 163 12.06 -4.58 9.21
N SER A 164 12.83 -5.11 8.26
CA SER A 164 13.58 -6.35 8.40
C SER A 164 14.96 -6.20 7.77
N ASP A 165 15.77 -7.25 7.76
CA ASP A 165 17.11 -7.23 7.15
C ASP A 165 17.09 -6.94 5.65
N TRP A 166 15.99 -7.28 4.98
CA TRP A 166 15.80 -7.14 3.54
C TRP A 166 14.70 -6.13 3.16
N PHE A 167 13.87 -5.69 4.09
CA PHE A 167 12.80 -4.70 3.84
C PHE A 167 13.03 -3.43 4.65
N ARG A 168 13.46 -2.38 3.96
CA ARG A 168 13.79 -1.09 4.59
C ARG A 168 12.64 -0.11 4.49
N VAL A 169 12.21 0.47 5.62
CA VAL A 169 11.19 1.52 5.65
C VAL A 169 11.80 2.84 6.08
N TYR A 170 11.53 3.89 5.34
CA TYR A 170 11.87 5.28 5.69
C TYR A 170 10.62 6.00 6.21
N SER A 171 10.80 6.89 7.18
CA SER A 171 9.69 7.67 7.74
C SER A 171 9.55 9.03 7.07
N SER A 172 8.31 9.51 6.90
CA SER A 172 7.96 10.82 6.34
C SER A 172 6.73 11.39 7.05
N THR A 173 6.55 12.72 6.94
CA THR A 173 5.31 13.39 7.35
C THR A 173 4.44 13.80 6.16
N ASP A 174 4.92 13.65 4.93
CA ASP A 174 4.21 14.05 3.72
C ASP A 174 3.28 12.93 3.20
N VAL A 175 2.15 12.73 3.87
CA VAL A 175 1.11 11.77 3.47
C VAL A 175 0.61 12.08 2.06
N ILE A 176 0.34 13.36 1.77
CA ILE A 176 -0.23 13.81 0.49
C ILE A 176 0.71 13.47 -0.66
N GLY A 177 1.98 13.84 -0.52
CA GLY A 177 2.99 13.59 -1.56
C GLY A 177 3.21 12.10 -1.82
N VAL A 178 3.22 11.28 -0.77
CA VAL A 178 3.39 9.82 -0.88
C VAL A 178 2.17 9.17 -1.56
N GLU A 179 0.94 9.56 -1.21
CA GLU A 179 -0.27 9.04 -1.85
C GLU A 179 -0.36 9.46 -3.32
N LEU A 180 -0.14 10.74 -3.63
CA LEU A 180 -0.19 11.26 -4.99
C LEU A 180 0.91 10.67 -5.87
N GLY A 181 2.13 10.55 -5.34
CA GLY A 181 3.23 9.90 -6.04
C GLY A 181 2.84 8.49 -6.50
N GLY A 182 2.35 7.67 -5.58
CA GLY A 182 1.89 6.31 -5.88
C GLY A 182 0.67 6.24 -6.82
N ALA A 183 -0.22 7.24 -6.78
CA ALA A 183 -1.40 7.29 -7.64
C ALA A 183 -1.07 7.69 -9.08
N ILE A 184 -0.26 8.74 -9.26
CA ILE A 184 -0.04 9.36 -10.57
C ILE A 184 1.02 8.61 -11.39
N LYS A 185 2.01 7.97 -10.73
CA LYS A 185 3.07 7.24 -11.40
C LYS A 185 2.57 6.21 -12.43
N ASN A 186 1.41 5.61 -12.17
CA ASN A 186 0.86 4.60 -13.08
C ASN A 186 0.44 5.19 -14.43
N THR A 187 -0.03 6.44 -14.47
CA THR A 187 -0.34 7.13 -15.73
C THR A 187 0.92 7.34 -16.56
N LEU A 188 2.01 7.74 -15.91
CA LEU A 188 3.29 7.95 -16.58
C LEU A 188 3.90 6.61 -17.03
N ALA A 189 3.87 5.58 -16.18
CA ALA A 189 4.33 4.24 -16.51
C ALA A 189 3.56 3.65 -17.72
N PHE A 190 2.24 3.86 -17.78
CA PHE A 190 1.43 3.47 -18.94
C PHE A 190 1.89 4.16 -20.22
N GLY A 191 2.12 5.50 -20.16
CA GLY A 191 2.67 6.26 -21.30
C GLY A 191 4.04 5.75 -21.77
N ILE A 192 4.93 5.41 -20.84
CA ILE A 192 6.25 4.84 -21.15
C ILE A 192 6.10 3.47 -21.82
N GLY A 193 5.23 2.60 -21.28
CA GLY A 193 4.94 1.28 -21.89
C GLY A 193 4.34 1.39 -23.29
N MET A 194 3.53 2.42 -23.57
CA MET A 194 3.05 2.68 -24.95
C MET A 194 4.21 3.04 -25.88
N LEU A 195 5.17 3.86 -25.44
CA LEU A 195 6.35 4.21 -26.26
C LEU A 195 7.21 2.99 -26.55
N ASP A 196 7.38 2.11 -25.58
CA ASP A 196 8.06 0.82 -25.77
C ASP A 196 7.36 -0.05 -26.83
N GLY A 197 6.06 -0.21 -26.71
CA GLY A 197 5.26 -0.98 -27.66
C GLY A 197 5.26 -0.41 -29.08
N LEU A 198 5.47 0.91 -29.24
CA LEU A 198 5.62 1.59 -30.52
C LEU A 198 7.05 1.58 -31.06
N GLY A 199 8.00 1.01 -30.32
CA GLY A 199 9.41 0.90 -30.74
C GLY A 199 10.23 2.20 -30.60
N TYR A 200 9.79 3.15 -29.76
CA TYR A 200 10.60 4.33 -29.45
C TYR A 200 11.81 3.96 -28.59
N GLY A 201 12.93 4.62 -28.87
CA GLY A 201 14.19 4.38 -28.17
C GLY A 201 14.29 5.07 -26.81
N ASP A 202 15.41 4.78 -26.11
CA ASP A 202 15.66 5.23 -24.72
C ASP A 202 15.71 6.75 -24.57
N ASN A 203 16.15 7.49 -25.60
CA ASN A 203 16.14 8.96 -25.57
C ASN A 203 14.72 9.52 -25.40
N THR A 204 13.74 8.95 -26.10
CA THR A 204 12.33 9.35 -25.99
C THR A 204 11.78 9.00 -24.62
N LYS A 205 12.05 7.79 -24.11
CA LYS A 205 11.63 7.36 -22.78
C LYS A 205 12.23 8.25 -21.70
N ALA A 206 13.52 8.53 -21.76
CA ALA A 206 14.19 9.43 -20.80
C ALA A 206 13.59 10.84 -20.80
N ALA A 207 13.28 11.39 -21.99
CA ALA A 207 12.63 12.69 -22.10
C ALA A 207 11.24 12.70 -21.47
N VAL A 208 10.40 11.67 -21.73
CA VAL A 208 9.06 11.55 -21.15
C VAL A 208 9.11 11.36 -19.64
N ILE A 209 10.01 10.52 -19.13
CA ILE A 209 10.22 10.32 -17.68
C ILE A 209 10.58 11.65 -17.01
N THR A 210 11.59 12.35 -17.56
CA THR A 210 12.08 13.62 -17.00
C THR A 210 10.97 14.68 -16.97
N ARG A 211 10.24 14.82 -18.08
CA ARG A 211 9.12 15.77 -18.16
C ARG A 211 7.99 15.34 -17.23
N GLY A 212 7.63 14.06 -17.21
CA GLY A 212 6.59 13.52 -16.33
C GLY A 212 6.87 13.77 -14.85
N ILE A 213 8.10 13.52 -14.37
CA ILE A 213 8.52 13.83 -13.01
C ILE A 213 8.37 15.32 -12.70
N SER A 214 8.75 16.20 -13.62
CA SER A 214 8.58 17.65 -13.46
C SER A 214 7.11 18.05 -13.32
N GLU A 215 6.22 17.48 -14.14
CA GLU A 215 4.78 17.75 -14.05
C GLU A 215 4.15 17.18 -12.76
N MET A 216 4.57 15.98 -12.34
CA MET A 216 4.15 15.41 -11.06
C MET A 216 4.58 16.29 -9.89
N SER A 217 5.80 16.83 -9.91
CA SER A 217 6.31 17.74 -8.87
C SER A 217 5.47 19.02 -8.77
N LYS A 218 5.09 19.62 -9.91
CA LYS A 218 4.19 20.77 -9.95
C LYS A 218 2.80 20.46 -9.38
N LEU A 219 2.28 19.27 -9.71
CA LEU A 219 0.98 18.83 -9.19
C LEU A 219 1.03 18.69 -7.66
N LEU A 220 2.10 18.14 -7.09
CA LEU A 220 2.25 18.05 -5.62
C LEU A 220 2.13 19.44 -4.97
N VAL A 221 2.72 20.47 -5.56
CA VAL A 221 2.61 21.85 -5.04
C VAL A 221 1.15 22.32 -5.00
N THR A 222 0.32 22.00 -6.00
CA THR A 222 -1.09 22.39 -6.01
C THR A 222 -1.93 21.74 -4.89
N TYR A 223 -1.45 20.61 -4.38
CA TYR A 223 -2.05 19.88 -3.23
C TYR A 223 -1.37 20.21 -1.89
N ASN A 224 -0.52 21.22 -1.81
CA ASN A 224 0.26 21.58 -0.63
C ASN A 224 1.14 20.44 -0.10
N ALA A 225 1.58 19.54 -0.98
CA ALA A 225 2.54 18.50 -0.67
C ALA A 225 3.98 18.97 -0.96
N ASN A 226 4.96 18.27 -0.41
CA ASN A 226 6.36 18.55 -0.69
C ASN A 226 6.73 18.07 -2.11
N PRO A 227 7.11 18.98 -3.03
CA PRO A 227 7.46 18.60 -4.40
C PRO A 227 8.65 17.64 -4.49
N ASN A 228 9.53 17.63 -3.49
CA ASN A 228 10.67 16.72 -3.45
C ASN A 228 10.28 15.27 -3.13
N THR A 229 9.08 15.01 -2.59
CA THR A 229 8.60 13.66 -2.31
C THR A 229 8.53 12.80 -3.57
N ILE A 230 8.27 13.43 -4.74
CA ILE A 230 8.23 12.71 -6.02
C ILE A 230 9.59 12.14 -6.44
N ASN A 231 10.69 12.75 -6.03
CA ASN A 231 12.04 12.30 -6.32
C ASN A 231 12.48 11.10 -5.47
N GLY A 232 11.65 10.72 -4.49
CA GLY A 232 11.90 9.60 -3.57
C GLY A 232 11.29 8.28 -4.02
N LEU A 233 11.22 7.36 -3.04
CA LEU A 233 10.75 5.98 -3.25
C LEU A 233 9.30 5.91 -3.73
N ALA A 234 8.39 6.74 -3.18
CA ALA A 234 6.97 6.71 -3.56
C ALA A 234 6.67 7.36 -4.92
N GLY A 235 7.63 8.06 -5.51
CA GLY A 235 7.53 8.68 -6.83
C GLY A 235 8.41 7.98 -7.86
N VAL A 236 9.62 8.51 -8.08
CA VAL A 236 10.57 8.00 -9.08
C VAL A 236 10.93 6.53 -8.85
N GLY A 237 11.16 6.12 -7.60
CA GLY A 237 11.47 4.73 -7.29
C GLY A 237 10.37 3.77 -7.73
N ASP A 238 9.12 4.08 -7.37
CA ASP A 238 7.96 3.26 -7.73
C ASP A 238 7.60 3.36 -9.23
N LEU A 239 7.94 4.48 -9.89
CA LEU A 239 7.81 4.64 -11.34
C LEU A 239 8.77 3.71 -12.08
N ILE A 240 10.05 3.70 -11.72
CA ILE A 240 11.09 2.90 -12.39
C ILE A 240 10.77 1.40 -12.34
N VAL A 241 10.25 0.91 -11.22
CA VAL A 241 9.90 -0.50 -11.08
C VAL A 241 8.63 -0.88 -11.88
N THR A 242 7.85 0.11 -12.32
CA THR A 242 6.57 -0.11 -13.00
C THR A 242 6.65 0.11 -14.52
N SER A 243 7.65 0.87 -15.00
CA SER A 243 7.83 1.24 -16.42
C SER A 243 8.71 0.28 -17.20
#